data_7a436ba1d91b77e4a1476bff540cf39e
#
_entry.id   7a436ba1d91b77e4a1476bff540cf39e
#
_cell.length_a   1.000
_cell.length_b   1.000
_cell.length_c   1.000
_cell.angle_alpha   90.00
_cell.angle_beta   90.00
_cell.angle_gamma   90.00
#
_symmetry.space_group_name_H-M   'P 1'
#
loop_
_entity.id
_entity.type
_entity.pdbx_description
1 polymer ?
#
loop_
_entity_poly.entity_id
_entity_poly.type
_entity_poly.pdbx_seq_one_letter_code
_entity_poly.pdbx_strand_id
1 'polypeptide(L)'
;MSFIRAAYLRAGPLWIGADEFTNAPVKKLVESLTTLRSYKVAVSMIAQSRSEIERKLGRDETRTIEDNSIVKQWFGFSSFEEAERVSKAMGEEHAVAAGISGGNDTLNLQTNLSLIKQRFLSPAELMAMRPDEQLLHIKGLGFYLARTVSQQHIAPYCD
;
A
#
# COMPACT_ATOMS: atom_id res chain seq x y z
N MET A 1 28.08 -10.47 -1.87
CA MET A 1 27.22 -11.51 -1.27
C MET A 1 27.81 -12.24 -0.07
N SER A 2 29.11 -12.50 0.00
CA SER A 2 29.76 -13.20 1.12
C SER A 2 29.64 -12.48 2.47
N PHE A 3 29.66 -11.14 2.47
CA PHE A 3 29.59 -10.33 3.71
C PHE A 3 28.24 -10.43 4.45
N ILE A 4 27.12 -10.34 3.71
CA ILE A 4 25.77 -10.45 4.31
C ILE A 4 25.58 -11.85 4.91
N ARG A 5 26.03 -12.89 4.20
CA ARG A 5 25.97 -14.27 4.69
C ARG A 5 26.79 -14.45 5.98
N ALA A 6 27.99 -13.89 6.02
CA ALA A 6 28.85 -13.96 7.20
C ALA A 6 28.28 -13.20 8.40
N ALA A 7 27.69 -12.02 8.16
CA ALA A 7 27.00 -11.23 9.18
C ALA A 7 25.80 -11.97 9.77
N TYR A 8 24.96 -12.58 8.93
CA TYR A 8 23.80 -13.36 9.36
C TYR A 8 24.19 -14.55 10.26
N LEU A 9 25.21 -15.28 9.89
CA LEU A 9 25.66 -16.44 10.68
C LEU A 9 26.21 -16.06 12.06
N ARG A 10 26.66 -14.81 12.25
CA ARG A 10 27.22 -14.31 13.52
C ARG A 10 26.24 -13.51 14.37
N ALA A 11 25.34 -12.75 13.76
CA ALA A 11 24.51 -11.74 14.42
C ALA A 11 23.00 -12.09 14.48
N GLY A 12 22.55 -13.16 13.83
CA GLY A 12 21.12 -13.48 13.69
C GLY A 12 20.44 -12.70 12.54
N PRO A 13 19.11 -12.54 12.59
CA PRO A 13 18.36 -11.87 11.51
C PRO A 13 18.81 -10.41 11.35
N LEU A 14 19.07 -10.02 10.09
CA LEU A 14 19.50 -8.67 9.73
C LEU A 14 18.30 -7.88 9.19
N TRP A 15 18.15 -6.63 9.64
CA TRP A 15 17.21 -5.68 9.08
C TRP A 15 17.95 -4.52 8.40
N ILE A 16 17.53 -4.19 7.18
CA ILE A 16 18.06 -3.09 6.39
C ILE A 16 16.95 -2.06 6.22
N GLY A 17 17.14 -0.86 6.78
CA GLY A 17 16.27 0.30 6.56
C GLY A 17 16.88 1.20 5.50
N ALA A 18 16.13 1.49 4.44
CA ALA A 18 16.49 2.45 3.41
C ALA A 18 15.45 3.59 3.43
N ASP A 19 15.74 4.61 4.22
CA ASP A 19 14.95 5.84 4.25
C ASP A 19 15.29 6.71 3.04
N GLU A 20 14.29 7.42 2.53
CA GLU A 20 14.41 8.21 1.30
C GLU A 20 15.11 7.44 0.16
N PHE A 21 14.72 6.18 -0.03
CA PHE A 21 15.37 5.26 -0.98
C PHE A 21 15.58 5.86 -2.38
N THR A 22 14.72 6.78 -2.79
CA THR A 22 14.79 7.45 -4.09
C THR A 22 15.95 8.46 -4.20
N ASN A 23 16.49 8.94 -3.08
CA ASN A 23 17.62 9.87 -3.10
C ASN A 23 18.96 9.17 -3.41
N ALA A 24 19.10 7.93 -2.96
CA ALA A 24 20.28 7.10 -3.20
C ALA A 24 19.89 5.67 -3.60
N PRO A 25 19.29 5.47 -4.78
CA PRO A 25 18.78 4.16 -5.17
C PRO A 25 19.91 3.18 -5.44
N VAL A 26 19.92 2.07 -4.70
CA VAL A 26 20.92 1.02 -4.84
C VAL A 26 20.34 -0.10 -5.70
N LYS A 27 20.61 -0.10 -7.01
CA LYS A 27 20.15 -1.14 -7.94
C LYS A 27 20.51 -2.55 -7.49
N LYS A 28 21.74 -2.75 -6.99
CA LYS A 28 22.19 -4.05 -6.45
C LYS A 28 21.36 -4.54 -5.26
N LEU A 29 20.79 -3.64 -4.47
CA LEU A 29 19.86 -4.02 -3.40
C LEU A 29 18.57 -4.61 -4.01
N VAL A 30 18.01 -3.96 -5.03
CA VAL A 30 16.79 -4.43 -5.72
C VAL A 30 17.04 -5.80 -6.35
N GLU A 31 18.14 -5.98 -7.09
CA GLU A 31 18.53 -7.27 -7.67
C GLU A 31 18.71 -8.37 -6.61
N SER A 32 19.09 -7.98 -5.41
CA SER A 32 19.36 -8.92 -4.31
C SER A 32 18.12 -9.26 -3.47
N LEU A 33 16.97 -8.58 -3.63
CA LEU A 33 15.81 -8.76 -2.76
C LEU A 33 15.36 -10.23 -2.64
N THR A 34 15.31 -10.94 -3.77
CA THR A 34 14.94 -12.37 -3.79
C THR A 34 15.94 -13.24 -3.03
N THR A 35 17.24 -12.94 -3.14
CA THR A 35 18.31 -13.69 -2.47
C THR A 35 18.39 -13.33 -0.99
N LEU A 36 18.19 -12.05 -0.63
CA LEU A 36 18.22 -11.58 0.76
C LEU A 36 17.13 -12.27 1.60
N ARG A 37 15.97 -12.53 1.01
CA ARG A 37 14.89 -13.27 1.65
C ARG A 37 15.31 -14.67 2.10
N SER A 38 16.10 -15.39 1.28
CA SER A 38 16.59 -16.76 1.65
C SER A 38 17.55 -16.73 2.83
N TYR A 39 18.18 -15.57 3.09
CA TYR A 39 19.04 -15.34 4.25
C TYR A 39 18.30 -14.71 5.44
N LYS A 40 16.96 -14.66 5.42
CA LYS A 40 16.12 -14.04 6.45
C LYS A 40 16.49 -12.57 6.73
N VAL A 41 16.94 -11.86 5.70
CA VAL A 41 17.19 -10.42 5.77
C VAL A 41 15.87 -9.71 5.47
N ALA A 42 15.42 -8.86 6.38
CA ALA A 42 14.30 -7.96 6.17
C ALA A 42 14.80 -6.63 5.57
N VAL A 43 14.10 -6.15 4.54
CA VAL A 43 14.41 -4.85 3.92
C VAL A 43 13.17 -3.97 4.00
N SER A 44 13.32 -2.77 4.55
CA SER A 44 12.32 -1.71 4.55
C SER A 44 12.80 -0.57 3.67
N MET A 45 11.97 -0.17 2.72
CA MET A 45 12.28 0.93 1.80
C MET A 45 11.18 1.98 1.92
N ILE A 46 11.57 3.22 2.14
CA ILE A 46 10.68 4.37 2.22
C ILE A 46 10.95 5.27 1.01
N ALA A 47 9.92 5.62 0.28
CA ALA A 47 9.98 6.47 -0.90
C ALA A 47 8.82 7.46 -0.89
N GLN A 48 9.01 8.62 -1.50
CA GLN A 48 7.99 9.67 -1.54
C GLN A 48 6.82 9.29 -2.47
N SER A 49 7.12 8.64 -3.60
CA SER A 49 6.11 8.18 -4.54
C SER A 49 6.63 7.02 -5.41
N ARG A 50 5.68 6.25 -5.93
CA ARG A 50 5.99 5.19 -6.91
C ARG A 50 6.59 5.77 -8.20
N SER A 51 6.05 6.88 -8.69
CA SER A 51 6.54 7.53 -9.90
C SER A 51 7.99 8.00 -9.77
N GLU A 52 8.41 8.39 -8.57
CA GLU A 52 9.80 8.74 -8.32
C GLU A 52 10.73 7.53 -8.36
N ILE A 53 10.29 6.39 -7.82
CA ILE A 53 11.04 5.12 -7.95
C ILE A 53 11.19 4.76 -9.42
N GLU A 54 10.10 4.82 -10.21
CA GLU A 54 10.14 4.53 -11.66
C GLU A 54 11.08 5.47 -12.41
N ARG A 55 11.07 6.75 -12.08
CA ARG A 55 11.96 7.73 -12.71
C ARG A 55 13.44 7.47 -12.44
N LYS A 56 13.77 6.99 -11.25
CA LYS A 56 15.16 6.76 -10.79
C LYS A 56 15.71 5.39 -11.17
N LEU A 57 14.90 4.37 -11.07
CA LEU A 57 15.32 2.97 -11.26
C LEU A 57 14.81 2.38 -12.58
N GLY A 58 13.67 2.83 -13.07
CA GLY A 58 12.96 2.23 -14.19
C GLY A 58 11.75 1.41 -13.74
N ARG A 59 10.92 1.03 -14.73
CA ARG A 59 9.66 0.31 -14.48
C ARG A 59 9.88 -1.11 -13.99
N ASP A 60 10.87 -1.80 -14.55
CA ASP A 60 11.13 -3.21 -14.24
C ASP A 60 11.63 -3.38 -12.81
N GLU A 61 12.55 -2.52 -12.38
CA GLU A 61 13.04 -2.50 -11.01
C GLU A 61 11.95 -2.12 -10.01
N THR A 62 11.11 -1.14 -10.36
CA THR A 62 9.95 -0.76 -9.52
C THR A 62 9.00 -1.94 -9.35
N ARG A 63 8.69 -2.64 -10.44
CA ARG A 63 7.88 -3.85 -10.38
C ARG A 63 8.52 -4.95 -9.54
N THR A 64 9.83 -5.14 -9.68
CA THR A 64 10.59 -6.10 -8.87
C THR A 64 10.48 -5.78 -7.38
N ILE A 65 10.58 -4.50 -6.98
CA ILE A 65 10.37 -4.06 -5.60
C ILE A 65 8.95 -4.41 -5.15
N GLU A 66 7.93 -4.04 -5.94
CA GLU A 66 6.53 -4.28 -5.60
C GLU A 66 6.21 -5.78 -5.47
N ASP A 67 6.73 -6.62 -6.37
CA ASP A 67 6.48 -8.06 -6.39
C ASP A 67 7.15 -8.79 -5.20
N ASN A 68 8.29 -8.28 -4.74
CA ASN A 68 9.02 -8.81 -3.58
C ASN A 68 8.55 -8.22 -2.24
N SER A 69 7.75 -7.16 -2.25
CA SER A 69 7.22 -6.56 -1.03
C SER A 69 6.10 -7.42 -0.43
N ILE A 70 6.27 -7.83 0.83
CA ILE A 70 5.24 -8.55 1.59
C ILE A 70 4.23 -7.56 2.15
N VAL A 71 4.71 -6.42 2.64
CA VAL A 71 3.89 -5.33 3.16
C VAL A 71 4.13 -4.10 2.30
N LYS A 72 3.05 -3.46 1.87
CA LYS A 72 3.04 -2.14 1.24
C LYS A 72 2.21 -1.21 2.10
N GLN A 73 2.69 0.02 2.27
CA GLN A 73 2.08 0.99 3.17
C GLN A 73 2.02 2.35 2.49
N TRP A 74 0.86 2.98 2.56
CA TRP A 74 0.64 4.34 2.06
C TRP A 74 0.11 5.20 3.20
N PHE A 75 0.75 6.34 3.41
CA PHE A 75 0.35 7.36 4.41
C PHE A 75 -0.55 8.44 3.81
N GLY A 76 -0.91 8.29 2.54
CA GLY A 76 -1.75 9.19 1.78
C GLY A 76 -1.44 9.07 0.29
N PHE A 77 -2.25 9.73 -0.52
CA PHE A 77 -2.14 9.73 -1.98
C PHE A 77 -2.11 11.18 -2.48
N SER A 78 -1.05 11.56 -3.18
CA SER A 78 -0.92 12.86 -3.84
C SER A 78 -1.23 12.80 -5.34
N SER A 79 -1.31 11.59 -5.93
CA SER A 79 -1.57 11.35 -7.33
C SER A 79 -2.85 10.55 -7.51
N PHE A 80 -3.75 11.06 -8.36
CA PHE A 80 -4.98 10.36 -8.73
C PHE A 80 -4.68 9.02 -9.43
N GLU A 81 -3.65 8.97 -10.26
CA GLU A 81 -3.24 7.74 -10.96
C GLU A 81 -2.86 6.63 -9.97
N GLU A 82 -2.09 6.97 -8.93
CA GLU A 82 -1.71 6.01 -7.89
C GLU A 82 -2.93 5.58 -7.07
N ALA A 83 -3.79 6.52 -6.68
CA ALA A 83 -5.03 6.22 -5.96
C ALA A 83 -5.94 5.31 -6.79
N GLU A 84 -6.07 5.57 -8.09
CA GLU A 84 -6.87 4.73 -8.98
C GLU A 84 -6.28 3.32 -9.13
N ARG A 85 -4.97 3.20 -9.27
CA ARG A 85 -4.27 1.92 -9.34
C ARG A 85 -4.52 1.07 -8.09
N VAL A 86 -4.41 1.69 -6.91
CA VAL A 86 -4.63 1.01 -5.63
C VAL A 86 -6.10 0.68 -5.44
N SER A 87 -7.02 1.60 -5.74
CA SER A 87 -8.46 1.36 -5.71
C SER A 87 -8.87 0.16 -6.59
N LYS A 88 -8.34 0.06 -7.80
CA LYS A 88 -8.57 -1.11 -8.67
C LYS A 88 -8.02 -2.41 -8.08
N ALA A 89 -6.85 -2.36 -7.45
CA ALA A 89 -6.24 -3.53 -6.82
C ALA A 89 -7.01 -4.03 -5.59
N MET A 90 -7.76 -3.16 -4.91
CA MET A 90 -8.64 -3.51 -3.80
C MET A 90 -9.86 -4.31 -4.25
N GLY A 91 -10.28 -4.15 -5.50
CA GLY A 91 -11.44 -4.82 -6.07
C GLY A 91 -12.75 -4.03 -5.93
N GLU A 92 -13.83 -4.72 -6.23
CA GLU A 92 -15.19 -4.19 -6.25
C GLU A 92 -16.10 -5.09 -5.41
N GLU A 93 -17.09 -4.49 -4.76
CA GLU A 93 -18.19 -5.19 -4.10
C GLU A 93 -19.53 -4.89 -4.78
N HIS A 94 -20.51 -5.74 -4.54
CA HIS A 94 -21.87 -5.51 -4.99
C HIS A 94 -22.65 -4.74 -3.92
N ALA A 95 -22.91 -3.46 -4.18
CA ALA A 95 -23.77 -2.64 -3.36
C ALA A 95 -25.22 -2.65 -3.89
N VAL A 96 -26.18 -2.64 -2.97
CA VAL A 96 -27.60 -2.51 -3.33
C VAL A 96 -27.92 -1.02 -3.38
N ALA A 97 -28.19 -0.50 -4.58
CA ALA A 97 -28.73 0.84 -4.71
C ALA A 97 -30.26 0.77 -4.73
N ALA A 98 -30.89 1.47 -3.80
CA ALA A 98 -32.33 1.69 -3.79
C ALA A 98 -32.63 2.99 -4.54
N GLY A 99 -33.20 2.87 -5.73
CA GLY A 99 -33.73 4.01 -6.47
C GLY A 99 -35.24 4.16 -6.18
N ILE A 100 -35.64 5.34 -5.72
CA ILE A 100 -37.05 5.69 -5.62
C ILE A 100 -37.37 6.52 -6.87
N SER A 101 -38.13 5.96 -7.82
CA SER A 101 -38.70 6.73 -8.92
C SER A 101 -40.13 7.06 -8.59
N GLY A 102 -40.38 8.33 -8.22
CA GLY A 102 -41.72 8.88 -8.05
C GLY A 102 -42.25 9.42 -9.37
N GLY A 103 -43.25 8.76 -9.95
CA GLY A 103 -44.11 9.39 -10.92
C GLY A 103 -45.12 10.30 -10.18
N ASN A 104 -45.74 11.28 -10.89
CA ASN A 104 -46.66 12.27 -10.35
C ASN A 104 -47.95 11.69 -9.72
N ASP A 105 -48.06 10.37 -9.60
CA ASP A 105 -49.15 9.68 -8.90
C ASP A 105 -48.64 9.07 -7.61
N THR A 106 -49.12 9.61 -6.50
CA THR A 106 -48.75 9.31 -5.11
C THR A 106 -49.05 7.88 -4.63
N LEU A 107 -49.49 6.97 -5.50
CA LEU A 107 -49.90 5.61 -5.14
C LEU A 107 -49.06 4.47 -5.72
N ASN A 108 -48.05 4.77 -6.56
CA ASN A 108 -47.14 3.76 -7.12
C ASN A 108 -45.67 4.11 -6.84
N LEU A 109 -45.21 3.91 -5.62
CA LEU A 109 -43.81 3.89 -5.26
C LEU A 109 -43.19 2.55 -5.71
N GLN A 110 -42.60 2.53 -6.88
CA GLN A 110 -41.79 1.38 -7.28
C GLN A 110 -40.36 1.54 -6.74
N THR A 111 -40.01 0.71 -5.79
CA THR A 111 -38.64 0.61 -5.27
C THR A 111 -37.88 -0.30 -6.21
N ASN A 112 -37.05 0.27 -7.07
CA ASN A 112 -36.12 -0.50 -7.91
C ASN A 112 -34.84 -0.76 -7.11
N LEU A 113 -34.65 -1.99 -6.68
CA LEU A 113 -33.39 -2.47 -6.11
C LEU A 113 -32.49 -2.92 -7.26
N SER A 114 -31.40 -2.20 -7.50
CA SER A 114 -30.37 -2.59 -8.47
C SER A 114 -29.06 -2.91 -7.77
N LEU A 115 -28.43 -4.01 -8.18
CA LEU A 115 -27.07 -4.33 -7.76
C LEU A 115 -26.10 -3.49 -8.56
N ILE A 116 -25.39 -2.60 -7.89
CA ILE A 116 -24.35 -1.78 -8.48
C ILE A 116 -22.99 -2.33 -8.04
N LYS A 117 -22.06 -2.46 -8.99
CA LYS A 117 -20.65 -2.71 -8.65
C LYS A 117 -20.03 -1.41 -8.11
N GLN A 118 -19.60 -1.45 -6.87
CA GLN A 118 -18.94 -0.32 -6.22
C GLN A 118 -17.55 -0.75 -5.78
N ARG A 119 -16.56 0.12 -5.94
CA ARG A 119 -15.20 -0.10 -5.41
C ARG A 119 -15.21 -0.04 -3.89
N PHE A 120 -14.40 -0.86 -3.22
CA PHE A 120 -14.26 -0.82 -1.75
C PHE A 120 -13.87 0.56 -1.25
N LEU A 121 -12.91 1.21 -1.91
CA LEU A 121 -12.59 2.63 -1.75
C LEU A 121 -12.36 3.23 -3.13
N SER A 122 -13.04 4.31 -3.40
CA SER A 122 -12.84 5.08 -4.63
C SER A 122 -11.50 5.83 -4.59
N PRO A 123 -10.95 6.23 -5.75
CA PRO A 123 -9.75 7.07 -5.78
C PRO A 123 -9.91 8.38 -5.00
N ALA A 124 -11.12 8.96 -5.01
CA ALA A 124 -11.41 10.19 -4.28
C ALA A 124 -11.34 9.99 -2.75
N GLU A 125 -11.87 8.88 -2.24
CA GLU A 125 -11.78 8.52 -0.81
C GLU A 125 -10.33 8.26 -0.40
N LEU A 126 -9.54 7.58 -1.23
CA LEU A 126 -8.12 7.36 -0.97
C LEU A 126 -7.34 8.68 -0.92
N MET A 127 -7.63 9.63 -1.82
CA MET A 127 -7.02 10.97 -1.79
C MET A 127 -7.49 11.83 -0.61
N ALA A 128 -8.66 11.52 -0.04
CA ALA A 128 -9.21 12.20 1.12
C ALA A 128 -8.82 11.53 2.46
N MET A 129 -7.91 10.56 2.45
CA MET A 129 -7.40 9.94 3.69
C MET A 129 -6.86 11.00 4.65
N ARG A 130 -7.17 10.81 5.93
CA ARG A 130 -6.72 11.74 6.97
C ARG A 130 -5.23 11.56 7.28
N PRO A 131 -4.56 12.58 7.81
CA PRO A 131 -3.13 12.49 8.17
C PRO A 131 -2.80 11.41 9.22
N ASP A 132 -3.81 11.01 10.01
CA ASP A 132 -3.69 9.96 11.03
C ASP A 132 -4.09 8.56 10.51
N GLU A 133 -4.34 8.43 9.20
CA GLU A 133 -4.69 7.17 8.55
C GLU A 133 -3.56 6.66 7.67
N GLN A 134 -3.56 5.36 7.49
CA GLN A 134 -2.65 4.66 6.59
C GLN A 134 -3.35 3.48 5.94
N LEU A 135 -3.03 3.22 4.69
CA LEU A 135 -3.48 2.03 3.98
C LEU A 135 -2.34 1.00 3.97
N LEU A 136 -2.65 -0.21 4.40
CA LEU A 136 -1.73 -1.35 4.38
C LEU A 136 -2.23 -2.37 3.38
N HIS A 137 -1.32 -2.91 2.58
CA HIS A 137 -1.56 -4.13 1.81
C HIS A 137 -0.58 -5.20 2.26
N ILE A 138 -1.10 -6.31 2.76
CA ILE A 138 -0.31 -7.46 3.20
C ILE A 138 -0.55 -8.60 2.23
N LYS A 139 0.51 -9.08 1.62
CA LYS A 139 0.43 -10.16 0.62
C LYS A 139 -0.17 -11.44 1.23
N GLY A 140 -1.27 -11.90 0.64
CA GLY A 140 -2.03 -13.06 1.12
C GLY A 140 -3.07 -12.77 2.18
N LEU A 141 -3.14 -11.53 2.72
CA LEU A 141 -4.15 -11.13 3.69
C LEU A 141 -5.10 -10.04 3.16
N GLY A 142 -4.63 -9.19 2.23
CA GLY A 142 -5.43 -8.13 1.63
C GLY A 142 -5.11 -6.72 2.11
N PHE A 143 -6.09 -5.82 2.00
CA PHE A 143 -5.96 -4.41 2.34
C PHE A 143 -6.59 -4.10 3.70
N TYR A 144 -5.97 -3.19 4.44
CA TYR A 144 -6.39 -2.73 5.76
C TYR A 144 -6.23 -1.22 5.86
N LEU A 145 -7.30 -0.53 6.25
CA LEU A 145 -7.22 0.87 6.66
C LEU A 145 -6.95 0.90 8.16
N ALA A 146 -5.87 1.55 8.57
CA ALA A 146 -5.43 1.61 9.95
C ALA A 146 -5.10 3.05 10.36
N ARG A 147 -5.05 3.31 11.66
CA ARG A 147 -4.55 4.59 12.17
C ARG A 147 -3.04 4.54 12.37
N THR A 148 -2.39 5.66 12.11
CA THR A 148 -1.00 5.86 12.47
C THR A 148 -0.91 6.16 13.97
N VAL A 149 0.09 5.61 14.63
CA VAL A 149 0.38 5.92 16.04
C VAL A 149 1.71 6.64 16.10
N SER A 150 1.72 7.83 16.70
CA SER A 150 2.97 8.55 16.92
C SER A 150 3.85 7.80 17.92
N GLN A 151 5.14 7.75 17.65
CA GLN A 151 6.13 7.14 18.53
C GLN A 151 6.05 7.70 19.96
N GLN A 152 5.69 8.97 20.13
CA GLN A 152 5.52 9.64 21.42
C GLN A 152 4.38 9.06 22.29
N HIS A 153 3.47 8.28 21.69
CA HIS A 153 2.34 7.65 22.39
C HIS A 153 2.54 6.16 22.62
N ILE A 154 3.73 5.63 22.34
CA ILE A 154 4.04 4.19 22.50
C ILE A 154 5.13 4.03 23.54
N ALA A 155 4.89 3.21 24.58
CA ALA A 155 5.95 2.82 25.51
C ALA A 155 7.10 2.09 24.77
N PRO A 156 8.36 2.34 25.07
CA PRO A 156 8.90 3.15 26.17
C PRO A 156 9.16 4.63 25.82
N TYR A 157 8.63 5.16 24.74
CA TYR A 157 8.91 6.51 24.22
C TYR A 157 7.91 7.57 24.72
N CYS A 158 6.86 7.15 25.44
CA CYS A 158 5.97 8.07 26.14
C CYS A 158 6.40 8.15 27.62
N ASP A 159 6.62 9.38 28.10
CA ASP A 159 6.80 9.68 29.54
C ASP A 159 5.47 9.63 30.29
#